data_665ae618de2d5ca5a4961535536b1855
#
_entry.id   665ae618de2d5ca5a4961535536b1855
#
_cell.length_a   1.000
_cell.length_b   1.000
_cell.length_c   1.000
_cell.angle_alpha   90.00
_cell.angle_beta   90.00
_cell.angle_gamma   90.00
#
_symmetry.space_group_name_H-M   'P 1'
#
loop_
_entity.id
_entity.type
_entity.pdbx_description
1 polymer ?
#
loop_
_entity_poly.entity_id
_entity_poly.type
_entity_poly.pdbx_seq_one_letter_code
_entity_poly.pdbx_strand_id
1 'polypeptide(L)'
;MGDRMLPAALRLAGGRAPILVPVPLTRARLRERGFNQADLLARALSRRTGWPTDCLLRRERGGPALARLGRRERARVAERAYSVNPDLPRALALHPEVLIVDDVVTTGATGVACAEALGTAGVECLGIVSFARTNPLAEPS
;
A
#
# COMPACT_ATOMS: atom_id res chain seq x y z
N MET A 1 2.12 -15.93 8.08
CA MET A 1 2.43 -14.81 7.15
C MET A 1 2.70 -13.51 7.90
N GLY A 2 1.88 -13.13 8.83
CA GLY A 2 2.11 -11.91 9.62
C GLY A 2 3.43 -11.89 10.40
N ASP A 3 3.92 -13.04 10.82
CA ASP A 3 5.13 -13.13 11.65
C ASP A 3 6.39 -12.63 10.93
N ARG A 4 6.49 -12.81 9.62
CA ARG A 4 7.64 -12.34 8.84
C ARG A 4 7.70 -10.81 8.73
N MET A 5 6.55 -10.17 8.72
CA MET A 5 6.42 -8.72 8.58
C MET A 5 6.49 -7.99 9.92
N LEU A 6 6.21 -8.70 11.00
CA LEU A 6 6.04 -8.11 12.33
C LEU A 6 7.26 -7.31 12.81
N PRO A 7 8.51 -7.80 12.72
CA PRO A 7 9.65 -7.01 13.20
C PRO A 7 9.81 -5.67 12.46
N ALA A 8 9.64 -5.67 11.14
CA ALA A 8 9.73 -4.45 10.34
C ALA A 8 8.59 -3.49 10.67
N ALA A 9 7.37 -4.00 10.83
CA ALA A 9 6.21 -3.20 11.17
C ALA A 9 6.38 -2.52 12.54
N LEU A 10 6.86 -3.26 13.53
CA LEU A 10 7.10 -2.72 14.87
C LEU A 10 8.17 -1.61 14.86
N ARG A 11 9.24 -1.80 14.10
CA ARG A 11 10.28 -0.77 13.95
C ARG A 11 9.73 0.51 13.32
N LEU A 12 8.97 0.37 12.24
CA LEU A 12 8.38 1.52 11.54
C LEU A 12 7.34 2.25 12.40
N ALA A 13 6.58 1.51 13.18
CA ALA A 13 5.59 2.09 14.08
C ALA A 13 6.21 2.91 15.22
N GLY A 14 7.40 2.51 15.71
CA GLY A 14 8.11 3.26 16.74
C GLY A 14 7.30 3.46 18.02
N GLY A 15 6.56 2.44 18.45
CA GLY A 15 5.70 2.51 19.64
C GLY A 15 4.30 3.07 19.38
N ARG A 16 3.99 3.47 18.14
CA ARG A 16 2.66 3.95 17.75
C ARG A 16 1.77 2.79 17.31
N ALA A 17 0.48 3.03 17.17
CA ALA A 17 -0.49 2.06 16.68
C ALA A 17 -1.12 2.58 15.36
N PRO A 18 -0.42 2.44 14.23
CA PRO A 18 -0.92 2.95 12.96
C PRO A 18 -2.09 2.12 12.42
N ILE A 19 -2.84 2.72 11.49
CA ILE A 19 -3.78 1.96 10.67
C ILE A 19 -2.98 1.25 9.58
N LEU A 20 -3.22 -0.05 9.43
CA LEU A 20 -2.63 -0.84 8.35
C LEU A 20 -3.44 -0.63 7.07
N VAL A 21 -2.79 -0.11 6.05
CA VAL A 21 -3.44 0.21 4.77
C VAL A 21 -2.88 -0.69 3.68
N PRO A 22 -3.65 -1.68 3.21
CA PRO A 22 -3.20 -2.53 2.12
C PRO A 22 -3.17 -1.75 0.81
N VAL A 23 -2.13 -1.99 0.00
CA VAL A 23 -2.08 -1.48 -1.37
C VAL A 23 -3.23 -2.08 -2.16
N PRO A 24 -4.09 -1.24 -2.78
CA PRO A 24 -5.26 -1.73 -3.48
C PRO A 24 -4.91 -2.30 -4.86
N LEU A 25 -5.69 -3.29 -5.29
CA LEU A 25 -5.72 -3.74 -6.68
C LEU A 25 -6.75 -2.95 -7.48
N THR A 26 -6.59 -2.93 -8.81
CA THR A 26 -7.67 -2.48 -9.69
C THR A 26 -8.87 -3.42 -9.55
N ARG A 27 -10.08 -2.93 -9.85
CA ARG A 27 -11.28 -3.77 -9.82
C ARG A 27 -11.16 -4.98 -10.75
N ALA A 28 -10.55 -4.80 -11.92
CA ALA A 28 -10.33 -5.88 -12.88
C ALA A 28 -9.42 -6.97 -12.29
N ARG A 29 -8.31 -6.58 -11.67
CA ARG A 29 -7.38 -7.53 -11.03
C ARG A 29 -8.02 -8.24 -9.86
N LEU A 30 -8.80 -7.52 -9.06
CA LEU A 30 -9.50 -8.12 -7.92
C LEU A 30 -10.53 -9.16 -8.37
N ARG A 31 -11.28 -8.90 -9.44
CA ARG A 31 -12.22 -9.88 -10.02
C ARG A 31 -11.49 -11.10 -10.56
N GLU A 32 -10.35 -10.89 -11.24
CA GLU A 32 -9.55 -11.96 -11.82
C GLU A 32 -8.95 -12.87 -10.75
N ARG A 33 -8.38 -12.28 -9.68
CA ARG A 33 -7.74 -13.03 -8.59
C ARG A 33 -8.70 -13.51 -7.52
N GLY A 34 -9.83 -12.83 -7.33
CA GLY A 34 -10.80 -13.12 -6.29
C GLY A 34 -10.43 -12.57 -4.90
N PHE A 35 -9.19 -12.09 -4.70
CA PHE A 35 -8.72 -11.54 -3.43
C PHE A 35 -7.57 -10.57 -3.64
N ASN A 36 -7.31 -9.73 -2.62
CA ASN A 36 -6.15 -8.87 -2.56
C ASN A 36 -5.16 -9.43 -1.54
N GLN A 37 -3.99 -9.86 -1.99
CA GLN A 37 -2.94 -10.43 -1.14
C GLN A 37 -2.48 -9.46 -0.06
N ALA A 38 -2.34 -8.18 -0.39
CA ALA A 38 -1.95 -7.15 0.57
C ALA A 38 -2.99 -7.00 1.70
N ASP A 39 -4.27 -7.11 1.39
CA ASP A 39 -5.34 -7.09 2.39
C ASP A 39 -5.24 -8.28 3.34
N LEU A 40 -4.99 -9.48 2.82
CA LEU A 40 -4.79 -10.67 3.65
C LEU A 40 -3.59 -10.53 4.58
N LEU A 41 -2.49 -9.96 4.08
CA LEU A 41 -1.29 -9.70 4.88
C LEU A 41 -1.55 -8.64 5.95
N ALA A 42 -2.26 -7.58 5.61
CA ALA A 42 -2.63 -6.54 6.57
C ALA A 42 -3.50 -7.11 7.70
N ARG A 43 -4.46 -7.95 7.37
CA ARG A 43 -5.30 -8.64 8.37
C ARG A 43 -4.50 -9.59 9.25
N ALA A 44 -3.55 -10.33 8.67
CA ALA A 44 -2.67 -11.21 9.43
C ALA A 44 -1.81 -10.40 10.42
N LEU A 45 -1.26 -9.28 9.98
CA LEU A 45 -0.48 -8.38 10.82
C LEU A 45 -1.35 -7.74 11.91
N SER A 46 -2.57 -7.34 11.57
CA SER A 46 -3.55 -6.81 12.51
C SER A 46 -3.84 -7.77 13.67
N ARG A 47 -3.99 -9.05 13.36
CA ARG A 47 -4.19 -10.09 14.39
C ARG A 47 -3.01 -10.20 15.34
N ARG A 48 -1.80 -9.92 14.87
CA ARG A 48 -0.58 -10.00 15.69
C ARG A 48 -0.33 -8.75 16.52
N THR A 49 -0.74 -7.59 16.03
CA THR A 49 -0.44 -6.28 16.63
C THR A 49 -1.62 -5.69 17.40
N GLY A 50 -2.84 -6.05 17.02
CA GLY A 50 -4.05 -5.37 17.48
C GLY A 50 -4.32 -4.04 16.75
N TRP A 51 -3.47 -3.67 15.78
CA TRP A 51 -3.66 -2.43 15.02
C TRP A 51 -4.82 -2.58 14.04
N PRO A 52 -5.62 -1.51 13.83
CA PRO A 52 -6.71 -1.56 12.87
C PRO A 52 -6.20 -1.67 11.43
N THR A 53 -6.99 -2.27 10.58
CA THR A 53 -6.73 -2.32 9.14
C THR A 53 -7.92 -1.70 8.40
N ASP A 54 -7.64 -0.92 7.37
CA ASP A 54 -8.68 -0.28 6.56
C ASP A 54 -8.21 -0.03 5.13
N CYS A 55 -9.12 -0.19 4.18
CA CYS A 55 -8.89 0.07 2.76
C CYS A 55 -9.12 1.55 2.44
N LEU A 56 -8.14 2.38 2.77
CA LEU A 56 -8.21 3.84 2.61
C LEU A 56 -7.93 4.31 1.18
N LEU A 57 -7.40 3.44 0.35
CA LEU A 57 -6.96 3.78 -1.00
C LEU A 57 -7.75 3.04 -2.06
N ARG A 58 -7.90 3.69 -3.21
CA ARG A 58 -8.41 3.10 -4.44
C ARG A 58 -7.34 3.18 -5.51
N ARG A 59 -7.26 2.16 -6.33
CA ARG A 59 -6.44 2.20 -7.53
C ARG A 59 -7.32 2.54 -8.73
N GLU A 60 -7.03 3.66 -9.36
CA GLU A 60 -7.68 4.08 -10.59
C GLU A 60 -7.25 3.17 -11.75
N ARG A 61 -8.12 3.03 -12.77
CA ARG A 61 -7.84 2.19 -13.92
C ARG A 61 -6.57 2.62 -14.63
N GLY A 62 -5.56 1.72 -14.68
CA GLY A 62 -4.56 1.78 -15.72
C GLY A 62 -5.19 1.28 -17.02
N GLY A 63 -5.54 2.17 -17.94
CA GLY A 63 -6.08 1.78 -19.23
C GLY A 63 -4.98 1.31 -20.20
N PRO A 64 -5.36 0.67 -21.33
CA PRO A 64 -4.40 0.27 -22.38
C PRO A 64 -3.64 1.46 -22.98
N ALA A 65 -4.10 2.69 -22.75
CA ALA A 65 -3.40 3.91 -23.11
C ALA A 65 -2.02 4.05 -22.44
N LEU A 66 -1.79 3.41 -21.29
CA LEU A 66 -0.50 3.46 -20.58
C LEU A 66 0.66 2.88 -21.41
N ALA A 67 0.40 1.88 -22.25
CA ALA A 67 1.40 1.28 -23.09
C ALA A 67 1.91 2.24 -24.20
N ARG A 68 1.13 3.28 -24.53
CA ARG A 68 1.45 4.28 -25.54
C ARG A 68 2.15 5.51 -25.00
N LEU A 69 2.22 5.64 -23.67
CA LEU A 69 2.80 6.80 -23.02
C LEU A 69 4.32 6.66 -22.88
N GLY A 70 5.02 7.77 -23.01
CA GLY A 70 6.44 7.86 -22.70
C GLY A 70 6.71 7.62 -21.20
N ARG A 71 7.99 7.41 -20.86
CA ARG A 71 8.40 7.08 -19.49
C ARG A 71 7.96 8.12 -18.44
N ARG A 72 8.06 9.42 -18.78
CA ARG A 72 7.64 10.52 -17.90
C ARG A 72 6.12 10.56 -17.71
N GLU A 73 5.39 10.33 -18.79
CA GLU A 73 3.93 10.31 -18.75
C GLU A 73 3.41 9.11 -17.97
N ARG A 74 4.05 7.94 -18.11
CA ARG A 74 3.73 6.76 -17.30
C ARG A 74 3.96 7.02 -15.80
N ALA A 75 5.03 7.74 -15.46
CA ALA A 75 5.29 8.12 -14.07
C ALA A 75 4.21 9.05 -13.53
N ARG A 76 3.77 10.06 -14.32
CA ARG A 76 2.69 10.98 -13.94
C ARG A 76 1.35 10.25 -13.76
N VAL A 77 1.05 9.31 -14.63
CA VAL A 77 -0.17 8.49 -14.51
C VAL A 77 -0.07 7.55 -13.30
N ALA A 78 1.10 6.99 -13.03
CA ALA A 78 1.34 6.19 -11.83
C ALA A 78 1.15 6.99 -10.54
N GLU A 79 1.60 8.26 -10.51
CA GLU A 79 1.38 9.19 -9.39
C GLU A 79 -0.12 9.44 -9.14
N ARG A 80 -0.94 9.42 -10.19
CA ARG A 80 -2.40 9.60 -10.10
C ARG A 80 -3.17 8.28 -10.02
N ALA A 81 -2.45 7.14 -10.04
CA ALA A 81 -3.06 5.82 -10.05
C ALA A 81 -3.78 5.49 -8.75
N TYR A 82 -3.43 6.16 -7.67
CA TYR A 82 -4.01 5.94 -6.34
C TYR A 82 -4.74 7.18 -5.88
N SER A 83 -5.93 6.99 -5.34
CA SER A 83 -6.72 8.05 -4.73
C SER A 83 -7.21 7.60 -3.35
N VAL A 84 -7.49 8.57 -2.51
CA VAL A 84 -8.03 8.29 -1.18
C VAL A 84 -9.51 8.00 -1.29
N ASN A 85 -9.97 7.00 -0.56
CA ASN A 85 -11.38 6.68 -0.49
C ASN A 85 -12.14 7.89 0.11
N PRO A 86 -13.18 8.43 -0.58
CA PRO A 86 -13.92 9.60 -0.10
C PRO A 86 -14.62 9.37 1.24
N ASP A 87 -14.93 8.11 1.56
CA ASP A 87 -15.53 7.74 2.85
C ASP A 87 -14.43 7.41 3.86
N LEU A 88 -13.49 8.33 4.07
CA LEU A 88 -12.44 8.16 5.07
C LEU A 88 -13.08 7.90 6.43
N PRO A 89 -12.74 6.78 7.09
CA PRO A 89 -13.34 6.45 8.37
C PRO A 89 -12.99 7.47 9.43
N ARG A 90 -13.90 7.64 10.40
CA ARG A 90 -13.67 8.47 11.59
C ARG A 90 -12.39 8.07 12.36
N ALA A 91 -11.94 6.82 12.19
CA ALA A 91 -10.70 6.32 12.79
C ALA A 91 -9.48 7.17 12.41
N LEU A 92 -9.45 7.74 11.18
CA LEU A 92 -8.36 8.63 10.75
C LEU A 92 -8.29 9.93 11.55
N ALA A 93 -9.38 10.43 12.07
CA ALA A 93 -9.39 11.62 12.92
C ALA A 93 -8.68 11.35 14.25
N LEU A 94 -8.72 10.10 14.72
CA LEU A 94 -8.09 9.66 15.97
C LEU A 94 -6.68 9.09 15.75
N HIS A 95 -6.43 8.53 14.58
CA HIS A 95 -5.16 7.89 14.22
C HIS A 95 -4.73 8.35 12.81
N PRO A 96 -4.12 9.55 12.68
CA PRO A 96 -3.72 10.08 11.38
C PRO A 96 -2.46 9.41 10.80
N GLU A 97 -1.96 8.37 11.46
CA GLU A 97 -0.74 7.66 11.07
C GLU A 97 -1.10 6.31 10.46
N VAL A 98 -0.46 5.99 9.35
CA VAL A 98 -0.70 4.74 8.62
C VAL A 98 0.60 4.02 8.33
N LEU A 99 0.49 2.73 8.16
CA LEU A 99 1.55 1.87 7.66
C LEU A 99 1.02 1.15 6.41
N ILE A 100 1.68 1.36 5.28
CA ILE A 100 1.27 0.74 4.02
C ILE A 100 1.76 -0.70 3.99
N VAL A 101 0.87 -1.62 3.60
CA VAL A 101 1.17 -3.05 3.49
C VAL A 101 1.09 -3.48 2.03
N ASP A 102 2.15 -4.10 1.55
CA ASP A 102 2.22 -4.66 0.20
C ASP A 102 2.74 -6.10 0.24
N ASP A 103 2.45 -6.89 -0.78
CA ASP A 103 2.95 -8.27 -0.87
C ASP A 103 4.40 -8.32 -1.34
N VAL A 104 4.71 -7.60 -2.42
CA VAL A 104 6.05 -7.55 -3.01
C VAL A 104 6.42 -6.11 -3.35
N VAL A 105 7.57 -5.67 -2.83
CA VAL A 105 8.15 -4.38 -3.19
C VAL A 105 9.31 -4.63 -4.16
N THR A 106 9.24 -4.01 -5.32
CA THR A 106 10.33 -4.01 -6.32
C THR A 106 11.16 -2.73 -6.22
N THR A 107 10.64 -1.62 -6.72
CA THR A 107 11.30 -0.30 -6.69
C THR A 107 10.84 0.59 -5.54
N GLY A 108 9.70 0.26 -4.93
CA GLY A 108 9.05 1.11 -3.93
C GLY A 108 8.13 2.18 -4.54
N ALA A 109 8.04 2.27 -5.86
CA ALA A 109 7.24 3.31 -6.53
C ALA A 109 5.75 3.24 -6.17
N THR A 110 5.21 2.04 -6.05
CA THR A 110 3.81 1.82 -5.64
C THR A 110 3.55 2.38 -4.23
N GLY A 111 4.42 2.05 -3.29
CA GLY A 111 4.30 2.52 -1.91
C GLY A 111 4.43 4.04 -1.80
N VAL A 112 5.36 4.64 -2.55
CA VAL A 112 5.54 6.10 -2.59
C VAL A 112 4.29 6.77 -3.15
N ALA A 113 3.71 6.25 -4.23
CA ALA A 113 2.48 6.78 -4.82
C ALA A 113 1.31 6.70 -3.84
N CYS A 114 1.19 5.60 -3.10
CA CYS A 114 0.18 5.44 -2.05
C CYS A 114 0.39 6.45 -0.91
N ALA A 115 1.63 6.62 -0.46
CA ALA A 115 1.96 7.57 0.60
C ALA A 115 1.66 9.01 0.19
N GLU A 116 1.96 9.39 -1.04
CA GLU A 116 1.64 10.71 -1.58
C GLU A 116 0.14 10.95 -1.65
N ALA A 117 -0.63 9.97 -2.11
CA ALA A 117 -2.09 10.06 -2.13
C ALA A 117 -2.67 10.27 -0.73
N LEU A 118 -2.18 9.53 0.25
CA LEU A 118 -2.59 9.68 1.65
C LEU A 118 -2.15 11.04 2.22
N GLY A 119 -0.97 11.50 1.86
CA GLY A 119 -0.46 12.81 2.28
C GLY A 119 -1.35 13.98 1.84
N THR A 120 -1.99 13.90 0.67
CA THR A 120 -2.94 14.91 0.22
C THR A 120 -4.17 15.02 1.12
N ALA A 121 -4.49 13.97 1.86
CA ALA A 121 -5.58 13.94 2.82
C ALA A 121 -5.12 14.24 4.26
N GLY A 122 -3.87 14.65 4.44
CA GLY A 122 -3.30 14.97 5.76
C GLY A 122 -2.91 13.74 6.58
N VAL A 123 -2.74 12.60 5.95
CA VAL A 123 -2.40 11.33 6.60
C VAL A 123 -0.90 11.11 6.55
N GLU A 124 -0.27 10.88 7.69
CA GLU A 124 1.16 10.59 7.78
C GLU A 124 1.42 9.11 7.55
N CYS A 125 2.26 8.79 6.55
CA CYS A 125 2.73 7.44 6.31
C CYS A 125 4.03 7.18 7.06
N LEU A 126 4.02 6.22 7.99
CA LEU A 126 5.19 5.86 8.78
C LEU A 126 6.17 4.97 8.00
N GLY A 127 5.71 4.33 6.95
CA GLY A 127 6.53 3.48 6.10
C GLY A 127 5.72 2.46 5.32
N ILE A 128 6.44 1.60 4.63
CA ILE A 128 5.89 0.54 3.81
C ILE A 128 6.47 -0.78 4.31
N VAL A 129 5.61 -1.72 4.65
CA VAL A 129 6.03 -3.07 5.01
C VAL A 129 5.57 -4.05 3.94
N SER A 130 6.46 -4.96 3.56
CA SER A 130 6.16 -5.97 2.55
C SER A 130 6.55 -7.37 3.02
N PHE A 131 5.86 -8.35 2.49
CA PHE A 131 6.17 -9.76 2.74
C PHE A 131 7.46 -10.17 2.03
N ALA A 132 7.69 -9.67 0.83
CA ALA A 132 8.88 -9.93 0.04
C ALA A 132 9.40 -8.66 -0.62
N ARG A 133 10.71 -8.59 -0.77
CA ARG A 133 11.36 -7.54 -1.53
C ARG A 133 12.23 -8.17 -2.60
N THR A 134 12.01 -7.79 -3.86
CA THR A 134 12.89 -8.18 -4.95
C THR A 134 13.95 -7.11 -5.15
N ASN A 135 15.18 -7.54 -5.38
CA ASN A 135 16.25 -6.62 -5.73
C ASN A 135 16.39 -6.61 -7.27
N PRO A 136 15.98 -5.51 -7.94
CA PRO A 136 16.05 -5.46 -9.40
C PRO A 136 17.50 -5.48 -9.94
N LEU A 137 18.49 -5.29 -9.06
CA LEU A 137 19.92 -5.36 -9.40
C LEU A 137 20.56 -6.71 -9.08
N ALA A 138 19.82 -7.63 -8.46
CA ALA A 138 20.32 -8.99 -8.25
C ALA A 138 20.25 -9.73 -9.59
N GLU A 139 21.42 -10.11 -10.09
CA GLU A 139 21.47 -10.98 -11.26
C GLU A 139 20.81 -12.32 -10.93
N PRO A 140 20.05 -12.88 -11.89
CA PRO A 140 19.53 -14.23 -11.69
C PRO A 140 20.70 -15.20 -11.55
N SER A 141 20.78 -15.82 -10.41
CA SER A 141 21.76 -16.87 -10.14
C SER A 141 21.39 -18.15 -10.85
#